data_a7b23f5ed6264c6d8686cee3ec08a645
#
_entry.id   a7b23f5ed6264c6d8686cee3ec08a645
#
_cell.length_a   1.000
_cell.length_b   1.000
_cell.length_c   1.000
_cell.angle_alpha   90.00
_cell.angle_beta   90.00
_cell.angle_gamma   90.00
#
_symmetry.space_group_name_H-M   'P 1'
#
loop_
_entity.id
_entity.type
_entity.pdbx_description
1 polymer ?
#
loop_
_entity_poly.entity_id
_entity_poly.type
_entity_poly.pdbx_seq_one_letter_code
_entity_poly.pdbx_strand_id
1 'polypeptide(L)'
;MVVEPTPLETAGGILNALPLLGDEPFAVVNGDVFTDYPLDRLRLHDLIADDAHLVMIPNPAHHPGGDFLLSEGRIVAGNGPRVTFSGLSVMSKSLFAGLAPGKSALRPQLDAAIISGRLSGELWSGLWSDVGTPDRLQALEIMMKGHAQRTT
;
A
#
# COMPACT_ATOMS: atom_id res chain seq x y z
N MET A 1 12.14 4.80 16.42
CA MET A 1 12.20 5.64 15.20
C MET A 1 13.49 5.32 14.48
N VAL A 2 13.41 5.04 13.17
CA VAL A 2 14.58 4.84 12.30
C VAL A 2 14.85 6.15 11.58
N VAL A 3 16.10 6.62 11.58
CA VAL A 3 16.51 7.83 10.88
C VAL A 3 17.29 7.40 9.63
N GLU A 4 16.88 7.89 8.47
CA GLU A 4 17.58 7.67 7.21
C GLU A 4 18.47 8.87 6.90
N PRO A 5 19.80 8.72 6.84
CA PRO A 5 20.70 9.82 6.48
C PRO A 5 20.51 10.27 5.03
N THR A 6 20.01 9.37 4.16
CA THR A 6 19.65 9.62 2.78
C THR A 6 18.36 8.88 2.46
N PRO A 7 17.47 9.39 1.57
CA PRO A 7 16.25 8.70 1.19
C PRO A 7 16.53 7.31 0.60
N LEU A 8 15.98 6.27 1.23
CA LEU A 8 16.19 4.87 0.85
C LEU A 8 15.11 4.33 -0.10
N GLU A 9 14.11 5.11 -0.42
CA GLU A 9 12.86 4.66 -1.04
C GLU A 9 12.13 3.62 -0.18
N THR A 10 10.95 3.16 -0.63
CA THR A 10 10.05 2.39 0.25
C THR A 10 10.67 1.06 0.69
N ALA A 11 11.19 0.26 -0.24
CA ALA A 11 11.74 -1.06 0.15
C ALA A 11 13.03 -0.93 0.97
N GLY A 12 13.90 0.01 0.63
CA GLY A 12 15.11 0.25 1.40
C GLY A 12 14.82 0.76 2.82
N GLY A 13 13.83 1.65 2.99
CA GLY A 13 13.37 2.13 4.29
C GLY A 13 12.79 1.01 5.14
N ILE A 14 11.93 0.16 4.55
CA ILE A 14 11.38 -1.02 5.24
C ILE A 14 12.50 -1.98 5.65
N LEU A 15 13.41 -2.32 4.73
CA LEU A 15 14.55 -3.21 5.03
C LEU A 15 15.37 -2.69 6.21
N ASN A 16 15.61 -1.38 6.26
CA ASN A 16 16.32 -0.73 7.36
C ASN A 16 15.54 -0.82 8.69
N ALA A 17 14.21 -0.88 8.65
CA ALA A 17 13.35 -1.00 9.81
C ALA A 17 13.12 -2.44 10.29
N LEU A 18 13.34 -3.47 9.43
CA LEU A 18 13.05 -4.88 9.75
C LEU A 18 13.61 -5.37 11.09
N PRO A 19 14.81 -4.98 11.54
CA PRO A 19 15.32 -5.42 12.84
C PRO A 19 14.46 -4.98 14.04
N LEU A 20 13.61 -3.95 13.86
CA LEU A 20 12.72 -3.41 14.89
C LEU A 20 11.29 -3.94 14.78
N LEU A 21 10.90 -4.55 13.66
CA LEU A 21 9.53 -4.96 13.39
C LEU A 21 9.19 -6.37 13.90
N GLY A 22 10.17 -7.13 14.42
CA GLY A 22 9.94 -8.51 14.84
C GLY A 22 9.83 -9.48 13.67
N ASP A 23 9.29 -10.68 13.89
CA ASP A 23 9.20 -11.74 12.87
C ASP A 23 7.81 -11.89 12.26
N GLU A 24 6.81 -11.30 12.90
CA GLU A 24 5.42 -11.31 12.43
C GLU A 24 5.22 -10.40 11.22
N PRO A 25 4.17 -10.65 10.39
CA PRO A 25 3.74 -9.71 9.38
C PRO A 25 3.44 -8.33 9.97
N PHE A 26 3.76 -7.29 9.23
CA PHE A 26 3.61 -5.91 9.67
C PHE A 26 2.83 -5.08 8.66
N ALA A 27 2.06 -4.11 9.17
CA ALA A 27 1.35 -3.16 8.33
C ALA A 27 2.29 -2.06 7.84
N VAL A 28 2.14 -1.69 6.58
CA VAL A 28 2.77 -0.52 5.97
C VAL A 28 1.67 0.43 5.51
N VAL A 29 1.75 1.68 5.96
CA VAL A 29 0.79 2.74 5.64
C VAL A 29 1.58 3.95 5.14
N ASN A 30 1.29 4.40 3.93
CA ASN A 30 1.89 5.62 3.40
C ASN A 30 1.43 6.84 4.19
N GLY A 31 2.35 7.73 4.52
CA GLY A 31 2.10 8.88 5.39
C GLY A 31 1.23 9.99 4.78
N ASP A 32 0.96 9.92 3.47
CA ASP A 32 0.14 10.86 2.71
C ASP A 32 -1.24 10.31 2.33
N VAL A 33 -1.66 9.20 2.94
CA VAL A 33 -2.98 8.58 2.69
C VAL A 33 -3.99 9.03 3.72
N PHE A 34 -5.14 9.50 3.25
CA PHE A 34 -6.35 9.70 4.01
C PHE A 34 -7.41 8.69 3.57
N THR A 35 -8.01 7.94 4.51
CA THR A 35 -8.98 6.90 4.19
C THR A 35 -9.89 6.56 5.37
N ASP A 36 -11.09 6.06 5.07
CA ASP A 36 -11.99 5.42 6.03
C ASP A 36 -11.81 3.89 6.11
N TYR A 37 -10.77 3.35 5.46
CA TYR A 37 -10.44 1.93 5.58
C TYR A 37 -10.18 1.56 7.05
N PRO A 38 -10.90 0.56 7.60
CA PRO A 38 -10.71 0.16 9.00
C PRO A 38 -9.35 -0.54 9.15
N LEU A 39 -8.35 0.19 9.64
CA LEU A 39 -6.96 -0.30 9.73
C LEU A 39 -6.81 -1.61 10.53
N ASP A 40 -7.75 -1.89 11.45
CA ASP A 40 -7.75 -3.17 12.17
C ASP A 40 -7.95 -4.38 11.24
N ARG A 41 -8.53 -4.19 10.04
CA ARG A 41 -8.62 -5.26 9.03
C ARG A 41 -7.24 -5.73 8.57
N LEU A 42 -6.24 -4.86 8.52
CA LEU A 42 -4.88 -5.24 8.16
C LEU A 42 -4.31 -6.32 9.10
N ARG A 43 -4.72 -6.32 10.37
CA ARG A 43 -4.29 -7.31 11.36
C ARG A 43 -4.92 -8.69 11.16
N LEU A 44 -5.99 -8.78 10.38
CA LEU A 44 -6.71 -10.03 10.12
C LEU A 44 -6.11 -10.79 8.93
N HIS A 45 -5.20 -10.19 8.18
CA HIS A 45 -4.54 -10.84 7.06
C HIS A 45 -3.39 -11.70 7.56
N ASP A 46 -3.66 -13.01 7.61
CA ASP A 46 -2.65 -14.01 7.89
C ASP A 46 -1.90 -14.33 6.60
N LEU A 47 -0.61 -13.96 6.53
CA LEU A 47 0.25 -14.18 5.36
C LEU A 47 0.88 -15.58 5.39
N ILE A 48 0.08 -16.64 5.60
CA ILE A 48 0.59 -18.03 5.71
C ILE A 48 1.37 -18.45 4.44
N ALA A 49 0.87 -18.08 3.26
CA ALA A 49 1.45 -18.45 1.97
C ALA A 49 1.88 -17.24 1.13
N ASP A 50 1.52 -16.03 1.54
CA ASP A 50 1.78 -14.80 0.82
C ASP A 50 2.96 -14.03 1.41
N ASP A 51 3.63 -13.25 0.57
CA ASP A 51 4.66 -12.31 1.01
C ASP A 51 4.06 -10.96 1.38
N ALA A 52 2.93 -10.61 0.77
CA ALA A 52 2.19 -9.40 1.12
C ALA A 52 0.71 -9.50 0.72
N HIS A 53 -0.10 -8.62 1.36
CA HIS A 53 -1.47 -8.31 1.00
C HIS A 53 -1.61 -6.81 0.75
N LEU A 54 -2.19 -6.43 -0.40
CA LEU A 54 -2.36 -5.03 -0.80
C LEU A 54 -3.82 -4.61 -0.73
N VAL A 55 -4.09 -3.43 -0.17
CA VAL A 55 -5.39 -2.78 -0.33
C VAL A 55 -5.37 -1.95 -1.60
N MET A 56 -6.25 -2.29 -2.53
CA MET A 56 -6.41 -1.63 -3.82
C MET A 56 -7.63 -0.70 -3.79
N ILE A 57 -7.62 0.33 -4.63
CA ILE A 57 -8.74 1.26 -4.80
C ILE A 57 -9.08 1.44 -6.28
N PRO A 58 -10.30 1.88 -6.62
CA PRO A 58 -10.61 2.37 -7.96
C PRO A 58 -9.63 3.47 -8.37
N ASN A 59 -9.30 3.52 -9.66
CA ASN A 59 -8.31 4.49 -10.16
C ASN A 59 -8.78 5.93 -9.93
N PRO A 60 -8.01 6.75 -9.20
CA PRO A 60 -8.31 8.16 -9.07
C PRO A 60 -8.06 8.89 -10.41
N ALA A 61 -8.69 10.06 -10.58
CA ALA A 61 -8.62 10.81 -11.83
C ALA A 61 -7.20 11.15 -12.29
N HIS A 62 -6.27 11.33 -11.36
CA HIS A 62 -4.86 11.63 -11.66
C HIS A 62 -4.02 10.38 -11.94
N HIS A 63 -4.56 9.16 -11.74
CA HIS A 63 -3.88 7.88 -12.02
C HIS A 63 -4.82 6.88 -12.73
N PRO A 64 -5.34 7.21 -13.92
CA PRO A 64 -6.37 6.42 -14.59
C PRO A 64 -5.89 5.03 -15.06
N GLY A 65 -4.58 4.82 -15.18
CA GLY A 65 -3.99 3.55 -15.62
C GLY A 65 -3.93 2.47 -14.54
N GLY A 66 -3.98 2.84 -13.28
CA GLY A 66 -3.79 1.93 -12.15
C GLY A 66 -2.41 1.25 -12.11
N ASP A 67 -2.16 0.47 -11.08
CA ASP A 67 -0.87 -0.17 -10.81
C ASP A 67 -0.88 -1.66 -11.12
N PHE A 68 -1.92 -2.38 -10.65
CA PHE A 68 -1.95 -3.82 -10.64
C PHE A 68 -3.29 -4.38 -11.10
N LEU A 69 -3.26 -5.60 -11.64
CA LEU A 69 -4.45 -6.37 -11.97
C LEU A 69 -4.87 -7.18 -10.74
N LEU A 70 -6.08 -6.94 -10.25
CA LEU A 70 -6.69 -7.69 -9.16
C LEU A 70 -7.69 -8.70 -9.73
N SER A 71 -7.53 -9.98 -9.42
CA SER A 71 -8.42 -11.05 -9.82
C SER A 71 -8.61 -12.04 -8.68
N GLU A 72 -9.85 -12.28 -8.28
CA GLU A 72 -10.23 -13.27 -7.25
C GLU A 72 -9.40 -13.16 -5.95
N GLY A 73 -9.16 -11.94 -5.49
CA GLY A 73 -8.38 -11.70 -4.27
C GLY A 73 -6.86 -11.85 -4.43
N ARG A 74 -6.37 -11.98 -5.68
CA ARG A 74 -4.94 -12.09 -6.01
C ARG A 74 -4.49 -10.92 -6.87
N ILE A 75 -3.29 -10.43 -6.62
CA ILE A 75 -2.60 -9.55 -7.55
C ILE A 75 -1.86 -10.41 -8.56
N VAL A 76 -2.18 -10.25 -9.84
CA VAL A 76 -1.69 -11.14 -10.88
C VAL A 76 -0.99 -10.40 -12.01
N ALA A 77 -0.10 -11.09 -12.71
CA ALA A 77 0.47 -10.61 -13.96
C ALA A 77 -0.55 -10.76 -15.11
N GLY A 78 -0.47 -9.90 -16.10
CA GLY A 78 -1.29 -10.03 -17.29
C GLY A 78 -1.76 -8.69 -17.87
N ASN A 79 -2.61 -8.80 -18.89
CA ASN A 79 -3.27 -7.68 -19.54
C ASN A 79 -4.74 -7.63 -19.08
N GLY A 80 -5.18 -6.46 -18.63
CA GLY A 80 -6.54 -6.25 -18.13
C GLY A 80 -6.70 -4.93 -17.42
N PRO A 81 -7.91 -4.62 -16.93
CA PRO A 81 -8.15 -3.42 -16.16
C PRO A 81 -7.35 -3.49 -14.85
N ARG A 82 -6.58 -2.44 -14.59
CA ARG A 82 -5.79 -2.30 -13.37
C ARG A 82 -6.51 -1.42 -12.38
N VAL A 83 -6.18 -1.62 -11.12
CA VAL A 83 -6.61 -0.80 -9.97
C VAL A 83 -5.39 -0.20 -9.30
N THR A 84 -5.59 0.87 -8.55
CA THR A 84 -4.50 1.62 -7.90
C THR A 84 -4.18 1.03 -6.54
N PHE A 85 -2.90 0.95 -6.20
CA PHE A 85 -2.45 0.60 -4.85
C PHE A 85 -2.71 1.78 -3.91
N SER A 86 -3.45 1.53 -2.84
CA SER A 86 -3.86 2.59 -1.90
C SER A 86 -2.74 3.13 -1.02
N GLY A 87 -1.59 2.45 -0.95
CA GLY A 87 -0.55 2.73 0.02
C GLY A 87 -0.76 2.04 1.39
N LEU A 88 -1.78 1.15 1.49
CA LEU A 88 -2.00 0.33 2.68
C LEU A 88 -1.73 -1.14 2.34
N SER A 89 -0.95 -1.81 3.17
CA SER A 89 -0.60 -3.22 2.96
C SER A 89 -0.20 -3.91 4.25
N VAL A 90 -0.20 -5.23 4.22
CA VAL A 90 0.48 -6.09 5.19
C VAL A 90 1.61 -6.79 4.45
N MET A 91 2.78 -6.84 5.04
CA MET A 91 3.97 -7.43 4.43
C MET A 91 4.67 -8.35 5.43
N SER A 92 5.34 -9.37 4.90
CA SER A 92 6.23 -10.24 5.67
C SER A 92 7.69 -9.94 5.35
N LYS A 93 8.59 -10.35 6.20
CA LYS A 93 10.04 -10.25 5.97
C LYS A 93 10.48 -11.00 4.70
N SER A 94 9.76 -12.05 4.30
CA SER A 94 10.08 -12.85 3.11
C SER A 94 10.04 -12.03 1.83
N LEU A 95 9.19 -11.01 1.74
CA LEU A 95 9.13 -10.08 0.61
C LEU A 95 10.48 -9.39 0.34
N PHE A 96 11.27 -9.20 1.37
CA PHE A 96 12.56 -8.49 1.31
C PHE A 96 13.77 -9.45 1.33
N ALA A 97 13.53 -10.77 1.22
CA ALA A 97 14.60 -11.76 1.24
C ALA A 97 15.54 -11.55 0.05
N GLY A 98 16.85 -11.46 0.35
CA GLY A 98 17.88 -11.24 -0.66
C GLY A 98 18.04 -9.77 -1.13
N LEU A 99 17.24 -8.84 -0.61
CA LEU A 99 17.42 -7.42 -0.88
C LEU A 99 18.66 -6.89 -0.16
N ALA A 100 19.57 -6.27 -0.91
CA ALA A 100 20.75 -5.63 -0.32
C ALA A 100 20.40 -4.31 0.37
N PRO A 101 21.08 -3.94 1.47
CA PRO A 101 20.91 -2.64 2.09
C PRO A 101 21.16 -1.48 1.12
N GLY A 102 20.38 -0.42 1.23
CA GLY A 102 20.50 0.77 0.41
C GLY A 102 19.19 1.21 -0.22
N LYS A 103 19.29 2.11 -1.18
CA LYS A 103 18.13 2.67 -1.87
C LYS A 103 17.47 1.62 -2.76
N SER A 104 16.19 1.33 -2.50
CA SER A 104 15.41 0.34 -3.26
C SER A 104 13.92 0.68 -3.32
N ALA A 105 13.36 0.62 -4.52
CA ALA A 105 11.92 0.76 -4.74
C ALA A 105 11.19 -0.54 -4.31
N LEU A 106 9.92 -0.39 -3.90
CA LEU A 106 9.09 -1.53 -3.50
C LEU A 106 8.60 -2.35 -4.70
N ARG A 107 8.38 -1.70 -5.85
CA ARG A 107 7.76 -2.32 -7.02
C ARG A 107 8.43 -3.62 -7.49
N PRO A 108 9.76 -3.73 -7.61
CA PRO A 108 10.42 -4.97 -8.01
C PRO A 108 10.15 -6.14 -7.06
N GLN A 109 10.00 -5.89 -5.75
CA GLN A 109 9.70 -6.91 -4.76
C GLN A 109 8.26 -7.43 -4.95
N LEU A 110 7.32 -6.52 -5.18
CA LEU A 110 5.93 -6.88 -5.48
C LEU A 110 5.81 -7.65 -6.81
N ASP A 111 6.54 -7.25 -7.84
CA ASP A 111 6.55 -7.95 -9.13
C ASP A 111 7.10 -9.38 -8.98
N ALA A 112 8.13 -9.59 -8.17
CA ALA A 112 8.65 -10.92 -7.85
C ALA A 112 7.61 -11.78 -7.09
N ALA A 113 6.88 -11.19 -6.14
CA ALA A 113 5.81 -11.86 -5.41
C ALA A 113 4.62 -12.21 -6.33
N ILE A 114 4.29 -11.35 -7.30
CA ILE A 114 3.27 -11.62 -8.33
C ILE A 114 3.68 -12.85 -9.16
N ILE A 115 4.92 -12.89 -9.66
CA ILE A 115 5.42 -14.00 -10.48
C ILE A 115 5.39 -15.32 -9.69
N SER A 116 5.67 -15.26 -8.39
CA SER A 116 5.64 -16.42 -7.49
C SER A 116 4.24 -16.80 -7.02
N GLY A 117 3.19 -16.03 -7.40
CA GLY A 117 1.82 -16.25 -6.95
C GLY A 117 1.63 -15.99 -5.44
N ARG A 118 2.47 -15.16 -4.80
CA ARG A 118 2.48 -14.91 -3.36
C ARG A 118 2.09 -13.46 -2.99
N LEU A 119 1.22 -12.85 -3.80
CA LEU A 119 0.70 -11.52 -3.55
C LEU A 119 -0.83 -11.54 -3.62
N SER A 120 -1.48 -11.32 -2.49
CA SER A 120 -2.93 -11.15 -2.40
C SER A 120 -3.33 -9.68 -2.39
N GLY A 121 -4.61 -9.42 -2.57
CA GLY A 121 -5.15 -8.06 -2.49
C GLY A 121 -6.66 -8.03 -2.38
N GLU A 122 -7.17 -6.94 -1.86
CA GLU A 122 -8.59 -6.64 -1.78
C GLU A 122 -8.90 -5.28 -2.41
N LEU A 123 -10.12 -5.09 -2.92
CA LEU A 123 -10.59 -3.79 -3.40
C LEU A 123 -11.36 -3.06 -2.30
N TRP A 124 -10.91 -1.87 -1.95
CA TRP A 124 -11.61 -0.94 -1.10
C TRP A 124 -12.27 0.15 -1.94
N SER A 125 -13.59 0.29 -1.81
CA SER A 125 -14.38 1.29 -2.55
C SER A 125 -14.92 2.41 -1.63
N GLY A 126 -14.43 2.49 -0.40
CA GLY A 126 -14.73 3.57 0.53
C GLY A 126 -13.94 4.85 0.23
N LEU A 127 -13.91 5.74 1.19
CA LEU A 127 -13.18 7.00 1.07
C LEU A 127 -11.67 6.78 1.06
N TRP A 128 -11.03 7.35 0.05
CA TRP A 128 -9.57 7.37 -0.06
C TRP A 128 -9.12 8.63 -0.80
N SER A 129 -8.03 9.22 -0.34
CA SER A 129 -7.31 10.30 -1.02
C SER A 129 -5.84 10.27 -0.64
N ASP A 130 -4.98 10.52 -1.58
CA ASP A 130 -3.60 10.88 -1.30
C ASP A 130 -3.48 12.40 -1.20
N VAL A 131 -2.77 12.88 -0.19
CA VAL A 131 -2.56 14.32 0.06
C VAL A 131 -1.13 14.76 -0.28
N GLY A 132 -0.51 14.09 -1.22
CA GLY A 132 0.87 14.34 -1.65
C GLY A 132 1.11 15.71 -2.32
N THR A 133 0.06 16.53 -2.55
CA THR A 133 0.18 17.92 -3.03
C THR A 133 -0.74 18.85 -2.25
N PRO A 134 -0.37 20.16 -2.12
CA PRO A 134 -1.23 21.15 -1.47
C PRO A 134 -2.64 21.22 -2.05
N ASP A 135 -2.80 21.10 -3.38
CA ASP A 135 -4.10 21.14 -4.04
C ASP A 135 -4.97 19.95 -3.66
N ARG A 136 -4.38 18.73 -3.53
CA ARG A 136 -5.11 17.54 -3.08
C ARG A 136 -5.50 17.63 -1.61
N LEU A 137 -4.64 18.18 -0.77
CA LEU A 137 -4.99 18.45 0.63
C LEU A 137 -6.15 19.43 0.72
N GLN A 138 -6.13 20.53 -0.04
CA GLN A 138 -7.21 21.51 -0.05
C GLN A 138 -8.53 20.90 -0.56
N ALA A 139 -8.48 20.08 -1.59
CA ALA A 139 -9.66 19.37 -2.11
C ALA A 139 -10.27 18.43 -1.04
N LEU A 140 -9.42 17.69 -0.31
CA LEU A 140 -9.86 16.85 0.80
C LEU A 140 -10.50 17.67 1.93
N GLU A 141 -9.91 18.80 2.33
CA GLU A 141 -10.49 19.67 3.35
C GLU A 141 -11.89 20.19 2.98
N ILE A 142 -12.08 20.59 1.71
CA ILE A 142 -13.39 21.04 1.20
C ILE A 142 -14.40 19.90 1.29
N MET A 143 -14.04 18.69 0.87
CA MET A 143 -14.89 17.51 0.92
C MET A 143 -15.31 17.19 2.36
N MET A 144 -14.36 17.20 3.30
CA MET A 144 -14.63 16.91 4.72
C MET A 144 -15.55 17.94 5.37
N LYS A 145 -15.38 19.23 5.07
CA LYS A 145 -16.27 20.30 5.55
C LYS A 145 -17.70 20.13 5.03
N GLY A 146 -17.86 19.70 3.78
CA GLY A 146 -19.16 19.39 3.19
C GLY A 146 -19.87 18.17 3.81
N HIS A 147 -19.12 17.17 4.26
CA HIS A 147 -19.67 16.00 4.98
C HIS A 147 -20.14 16.36 6.39
N ALA A 148 -19.35 17.15 7.13
CA ALA A 148 -19.71 17.58 8.49
C ALA A 148 -21.00 18.39 8.54
N GLN A 149 -21.33 19.15 7.50
CA GLN A 149 -22.56 19.95 7.41
C GLN A 149 -23.81 19.13 7.06
N ARG A 150 -23.69 17.90 6.57
CA ARG A 150 -24.82 17.01 6.22
C ARG A 150 -25.23 16.08 7.36
N THR A 151 -24.45 16.02 8.42
CA THR A 151 -24.65 15.10 9.56
C THR A 151 -25.23 15.84 10.78
N THR A 152 -25.55 17.13 10.64
CA THR A 152 -26.24 17.97 11.63
C THR A 152 -27.64 18.28 11.18
#